data_0ae1dcc4a3488b74d72f20463a871d19
#
_entry.id   0ae1dcc4a3488b74d72f20463a871d19
#
_cell.length_a   1.000
_cell.length_b   1.000
_cell.length_c   1.000
_cell.angle_alpha   90.00
_cell.angle_beta   90.00
_cell.angle_gamma   90.00
#
_symmetry.space_group_name_H-M   'P 1'
#
loop_
_entity.id
_entity.type
_entity.pdbx_description
1 polymer ?
#
loop_
_entity_poly.entity_id
_entity_poly.type
_entity_poly.pdbx_seq_one_letter_code
_entity_poly.pdbx_strand_id
1 'polypeptide(L)'
;MQAPCKSPWRTVIVSDDARDILASKITLNLNEPCAYEDVSWIKPVKYVGVWWEMIAGKSTWAYTDDLPSVKLGETDYLETKPNGRHGANNENVKRYIDFAAEHGFDQVLVEGWNEGWEDWFGKSKDYVFDFVTPYPDFDVKMLNAYAKSKGVKLMMHHETSSSVRNYERHIDKAYQFMVDNGYNAVKSGYVGDIIPRGEHHYGQWMNNHYLYAVKKAADYKICVNGHEAVRPTGLCRTFPNLIGNESARGTEYEAFGGSKPFHTCLLYTSPSPRDGLLS
;
A
#
# COMPACT_ATOMS: atom_id res chain seq x y z
N MET A 1 -15.12 -14.86 25.03
CA MET A 1 -14.27 -13.82 25.65
C MET A 1 -13.64 -14.38 26.91
N GLN A 2 -12.37 -14.16 27.09
CA GLN A 2 -11.65 -14.59 28.30
C GLN A 2 -11.44 -13.36 29.19
N ALA A 3 -11.74 -13.48 30.49
CA ALA A 3 -11.53 -12.38 31.44
C ALA A 3 -10.08 -12.43 32.01
N PRO A 4 -9.46 -11.28 32.32
CA PRO A 4 -9.98 -9.92 32.10
C PRO A 4 -9.85 -9.48 30.64
N CYS A 5 -10.82 -8.72 30.13
CA CYS A 5 -10.78 -8.15 28.79
C CYS A 5 -11.01 -6.63 28.81
N LYS A 6 -10.40 -5.94 27.85
CA LYS A 6 -10.62 -4.50 27.63
C LYS A 6 -11.53 -4.32 26.42
N SER A 7 -12.56 -3.50 26.53
CA SER A 7 -13.35 -3.04 25.39
C SER A 7 -12.65 -1.87 24.70
N PRO A 8 -12.84 -1.70 23.38
CA PRO A 8 -12.36 -0.50 22.70
C PRO A 8 -13.11 0.75 23.20
N TRP A 9 -12.46 1.90 23.11
CA TRP A 9 -13.09 3.17 23.34
C TRP A 9 -14.22 3.41 22.32
N ARG A 10 -15.29 4.04 22.80
CA ARG A 10 -16.36 4.57 21.95
C ARG A 10 -16.49 6.04 22.24
N THR A 11 -16.40 6.85 21.20
CA THR A 11 -16.49 8.31 21.32
C THR A 11 -17.57 8.86 20.42
N VAL A 12 -18.17 9.96 20.88
CA VAL A 12 -19.12 10.74 20.09
C VAL A 12 -18.60 12.17 20.06
N ILE A 13 -18.47 12.73 18.87
CA ILE A 13 -18.12 14.12 18.66
C ILE A 13 -19.41 14.84 18.27
N VAL A 14 -19.77 15.86 19.06
CA VAL A 14 -20.95 16.70 18.81
C VAL A 14 -20.47 18.14 18.65
N SER A 15 -20.84 18.78 17.56
CA SER A 15 -20.51 20.18 17.28
C SER A 15 -21.55 20.79 16.36
N ASP A 16 -21.75 22.10 16.50
CA ASP A 16 -22.58 22.90 15.58
C ASP A 16 -21.83 23.23 14.28
N ASP A 17 -20.52 22.98 14.21
CA ASP A 17 -19.68 23.18 13.04
C ASP A 17 -19.04 21.86 12.56
N ALA A 18 -19.35 21.44 11.35
CA ALA A 18 -18.81 20.21 10.78
C ALA A 18 -17.26 20.20 10.69
N ARG A 19 -16.63 21.36 10.63
CA ARG A 19 -15.18 21.51 10.61
C ARG A 19 -14.53 21.02 11.89
N ASP A 20 -15.22 21.14 13.01
CA ASP A 20 -14.71 20.67 14.32
C ASP A 20 -14.55 19.16 14.37
N ILE A 21 -15.36 18.42 13.62
CA ILE A 21 -15.25 16.95 13.50
C ILE A 21 -13.92 16.60 12.86
N LEU A 22 -13.52 17.31 11.80
CA LEU A 22 -12.24 17.12 11.11
C LEU A 22 -11.05 17.58 11.98
N ALA A 23 -11.22 18.66 12.72
CA ALA A 23 -10.18 19.22 13.60
C ALA A 23 -10.02 18.45 14.92
N SER A 24 -10.98 17.58 15.26
CA SER A 24 -10.99 16.86 16.53
C SER A 24 -9.79 15.93 16.69
N LYS A 25 -9.10 16.08 17.83
CA LYS A 25 -7.97 15.22 18.23
C LYS A 25 -8.38 14.12 19.21
N ILE A 26 -9.68 13.92 19.45
CA ILE A 26 -10.17 12.93 20.44
C ILE A 26 -9.62 11.54 20.13
N THR A 27 -9.72 11.10 18.89
CA THR A 27 -9.25 9.77 18.47
C THR A 27 -7.74 9.59 18.71
N LEU A 28 -6.94 10.60 18.39
CA LEU A 28 -5.50 10.58 18.69
C LEU A 28 -5.24 10.53 20.20
N ASN A 29 -5.95 11.34 20.99
CA ASN A 29 -5.72 11.48 22.42
C ASN A 29 -6.08 10.22 23.23
N LEU A 30 -6.90 9.33 22.67
CA LEU A 30 -7.25 8.05 23.31
C LEU A 30 -6.20 6.95 23.07
N ASN A 31 -5.24 7.18 22.18
CA ASN A 31 -4.14 6.28 21.96
C ASN A 31 -2.97 6.58 22.90
N GLU A 32 -2.20 5.55 23.21
CA GLU A 32 -0.99 5.67 24.02
C GLU A 32 0.02 6.62 23.35
N PRO A 33 0.94 7.21 24.13
CA PRO A 33 2.08 7.96 23.59
C PRO A 33 2.88 7.15 22.57
N CYS A 34 3.76 7.83 21.81
CA CYS A 34 4.67 7.20 20.87
C CYS A 34 5.45 6.05 21.54
N ALA A 35 5.43 4.88 20.90
CA ALA A 35 6.09 3.67 21.39
C ALA A 35 7.59 3.61 21.02
N TYR A 36 8.08 4.56 20.22
CA TYR A 36 9.46 4.57 19.72
C TYR A 36 10.28 5.67 20.38
N GLU A 37 11.50 5.35 20.78
CA GLU A 37 12.47 6.31 21.31
C GLU A 37 13.06 7.18 20.19
N ASP A 38 13.36 6.57 19.03
CA ASP A 38 13.87 7.25 17.84
C ASP A 38 12.82 7.24 16.72
N VAL A 39 12.41 8.42 16.29
CA VAL A 39 11.48 8.64 15.17
C VAL A 39 12.13 9.39 14.00
N SER A 40 13.44 9.62 14.05
CA SER A 40 14.17 10.41 13.05
C SER A 40 14.11 9.82 11.63
N TRP A 41 13.90 8.51 11.53
CA TRP A 41 13.79 7.78 10.28
C TRP A 41 12.39 7.88 9.63
N ILE A 42 11.38 8.33 10.38
CA ILE A 42 10.00 8.47 9.92
C ILE A 42 9.84 9.82 9.25
N LYS A 43 9.41 9.81 7.99
CA LYS A 43 9.14 11.03 7.23
C LYS A 43 7.89 10.85 6.37
N PRO A 44 6.95 11.80 6.40
CA PRO A 44 5.90 11.86 5.38
C PRO A 44 6.54 12.12 4.02
N VAL A 45 6.00 11.48 3.00
CA VAL A 45 6.55 11.56 1.63
C VAL A 45 5.44 11.83 0.62
N LYS A 46 5.81 12.51 -0.48
CA LYS A 46 4.99 12.59 -1.69
C LYS A 46 5.49 11.53 -2.66
N TYR A 47 4.61 10.74 -3.21
CA TYR A 47 4.99 9.76 -4.21
C TYR A 47 4.07 9.77 -5.41
N VAL A 48 4.61 9.32 -6.54
CA VAL A 48 3.88 9.00 -7.77
C VAL A 48 3.99 7.49 -8.00
N GLY A 49 2.99 6.87 -8.63
CA GLY A 49 2.95 5.40 -8.76
C GLY A 49 2.81 4.89 -10.18
N VAL A 50 3.53 3.84 -10.50
CA VAL A 50 3.27 2.96 -11.63
C VAL A 50 2.10 2.08 -11.24
N TRP A 51 0.89 2.54 -11.54
CA TRP A 51 -0.35 1.93 -11.08
C TRP A 51 -1.56 2.39 -11.91
N TRP A 52 -1.75 3.72 -12.10
CA TRP A 52 -2.94 4.24 -12.75
C TRP A 52 -3.06 3.80 -14.21
N GLU A 53 -1.96 3.62 -14.90
CA GLU A 53 -1.94 3.12 -16.27
C GLU A 53 -2.48 1.70 -16.38
N MET A 54 -2.33 0.87 -15.33
CA MET A 54 -2.91 -0.47 -15.28
C MET A 54 -4.42 -0.40 -15.05
N ILE A 55 -4.88 0.45 -14.13
CA ILE A 55 -6.32 0.72 -13.91
C ILE A 55 -6.98 1.24 -15.19
N ALA A 56 -6.28 2.09 -15.94
CA ALA A 56 -6.76 2.63 -17.21
C ALA A 56 -6.62 1.67 -18.40
N GLY A 57 -6.12 0.44 -18.19
CA GLY A 57 -5.95 -0.59 -19.21
C GLY A 57 -4.85 -0.30 -20.25
N LYS A 58 -3.95 0.65 -19.96
CA LYS A 58 -2.82 0.98 -20.86
C LYS A 58 -1.64 0.05 -20.67
N SER A 59 -1.46 -0.48 -19.47
CA SER A 59 -0.48 -1.50 -19.11
C SER A 59 -1.10 -2.58 -18.25
N THR A 60 -0.32 -3.58 -17.85
CA THR A 60 -0.75 -4.71 -17.03
C THR A 60 0.15 -4.86 -15.80
N TRP A 61 -0.41 -5.39 -14.69
CA TRP A 61 0.40 -5.86 -13.57
C TRP A 61 1.15 -7.15 -13.89
N ALA A 62 0.54 -8.01 -14.72
CA ALA A 62 1.09 -9.27 -15.15
C ALA A 62 2.17 -9.09 -16.22
N TYR A 63 3.21 -9.93 -16.16
CA TYR A 63 4.31 -9.95 -17.13
C TYR A 63 3.95 -10.71 -18.42
N THR A 64 3.14 -11.76 -18.29
CA THR A 64 2.77 -12.65 -19.40
C THR A 64 1.27 -12.93 -19.42
N ASP A 65 0.75 -13.28 -20.61
CA ASP A 65 -0.62 -13.76 -20.78
C ASP A 65 -0.67 -15.31 -20.90
N ASP A 66 0.47 -15.99 -20.86
CA ASP A 66 0.58 -17.43 -21.15
C ASP A 66 0.30 -18.33 -19.91
N LEU A 67 0.22 -17.77 -18.70
CA LEU A 67 0.09 -18.53 -17.47
C LEU A 67 -1.33 -18.48 -16.91
N PRO A 68 -2.11 -19.56 -17.03
CA PRO A 68 -3.44 -19.64 -16.42
C PRO A 68 -3.40 -19.82 -14.89
N SER A 69 -2.27 -20.26 -14.37
CA SER A 69 -2.01 -20.45 -12.94
C SER A 69 -0.53 -20.33 -12.63
N VAL A 70 -0.23 -19.73 -11.49
CA VAL A 70 1.13 -19.51 -10.99
C VAL A 70 1.36 -20.33 -9.73
N LYS A 71 2.53 -20.95 -9.63
CA LYS A 71 2.99 -21.64 -8.44
C LYS A 71 4.31 -21.03 -7.98
N LEU A 72 4.30 -20.45 -6.79
CA LEU A 72 5.50 -19.84 -6.22
C LEU A 72 6.66 -20.82 -6.15
N GLY A 73 7.82 -20.40 -6.69
CA GLY A 73 9.04 -21.20 -6.70
C GLY A 73 9.08 -22.36 -7.69
N GLU A 74 8.00 -22.58 -8.48
CA GLU A 74 7.93 -23.62 -9.51
C GLU A 74 7.75 -23.03 -10.91
N THR A 75 7.04 -21.90 -11.05
CA THR A 75 6.82 -21.22 -12.32
C THR A 75 8.11 -20.53 -12.78
N ASP A 76 8.61 -20.88 -13.97
CA ASP A 76 9.78 -20.23 -14.57
C ASP A 76 9.33 -19.13 -15.55
N TYR A 77 9.48 -17.89 -15.13
CA TYR A 77 9.12 -16.74 -15.96
C TYR A 77 10.11 -16.47 -17.10
N LEU A 78 11.32 -17.03 -17.05
CA LEU A 78 12.30 -16.90 -18.14
C LEU A 78 11.90 -17.73 -19.36
N GLU A 79 11.08 -18.77 -19.17
CA GLU A 79 10.52 -19.58 -20.24
C GLU A 79 9.21 -19.04 -20.81
N THR A 80 8.64 -17.99 -20.21
CA THR A 80 7.37 -17.40 -20.65
C THR A 80 7.60 -16.25 -21.63
N LYS A 81 6.60 -16.00 -22.47
CA LYS A 81 6.64 -14.86 -23.40
C LYS A 81 6.12 -13.59 -22.71
N PRO A 82 6.90 -12.50 -22.65
CA PRO A 82 6.39 -11.22 -22.19
C PRO A 82 5.19 -10.75 -23.01
N ASN A 83 4.16 -10.22 -22.37
CA ASN A 83 2.98 -9.69 -23.08
C ASN A 83 3.22 -8.33 -23.75
N GLY A 84 4.37 -7.69 -23.47
CA GLY A 84 4.76 -6.39 -24.03
C GLY A 84 3.97 -5.21 -23.48
N ARG A 85 3.16 -5.42 -22.43
CA ARG A 85 2.33 -4.39 -21.78
C ARG A 85 2.59 -4.26 -20.28
N HIS A 86 3.53 -5.03 -19.73
CA HIS A 86 3.88 -4.99 -18.31
C HIS A 86 4.34 -3.59 -17.90
N GLY A 87 3.63 -2.98 -16.94
CA GLY A 87 3.88 -1.59 -16.52
C GLY A 87 5.11 -1.44 -15.64
N ALA A 88 5.43 -2.44 -14.84
CA ALA A 88 6.56 -2.41 -13.90
C ALA A 88 7.90 -2.80 -14.55
N ASN A 89 8.10 -2.50 -15.83
CA ASN A 89 9.37 -2.76 -16.52
C ASN A 89 10.41 -1.67 -16.26
N ASN A 90 11.68 -2.01 -16.44
CA ASN A 90 12.81 -1.14 -16.19
C ASN A 90 12.73 0.22 -16.90
N GLU A 91 12.29 0.25 -18.15
CA GLU A 91 12.22 1.48 -18.93
C GLU A 91 11.14 2.42 -18.40
N ASN A 92 9.95 1.88 -18.17
CA ASN A 92 8.82 2.67 -17.68
C ASN A 92 9.09 3.21 -16.26
N VAL A 93 9.64 2.37 -15.38
CA VAL A 93 9.97 2.80 -14.00
C VAL A 93 11.01 3.92 -14.00
N LYS A 94 12.02 3.88 -14.88
CA LYS A 94 12.98 5.00 -15.03
C LYS A 94 12.29 6.29 -15.44
N ARG A 95 11.31 6.25 -16.34
CA ARG A 95 10.51 7.43 -16.72
C ARG A 95 9.77 8.02 -15.54
N TYR A 96 9.18 7.19 -14.67
CA TYR A 96 8.53 7.63 -13.43
C TYR A 96 9.54 8.22 -12.43
N ILE A 97 10.73 7.66 -12.32
CA ILE A 97 11.81 8.19 -11.48
C ILE A 97 12.24 9.59 -11.98
N ASP A 98 12.45 9.75 -13.29
CA ASP A 98 12.80 11.04 -13.88
C ASP A 98 11.69 12.08 -13.65
N PHE A 99 10.44 11.71 -13.87
CA PHE A 99 9.29 12.55 -13.57
C PHE A 99 9.23 12.94 -12.08
N ALA A 100 9.43 12.00 -11.18
CA ALA A 100 9.43 12.24 -9.75
C ALA A 100 10.53 13.24 -9.35
N ALA A 101 11.73 13.08 -9.89
CA ALA A 101 12.87 13.99 -9.64
C ALA A 101 12.59 15.41 -10.17
N GLU A 102 12.05 15.52 -11.39
CA GLU A 102 11.73 16.81 -12.01
C GLU A 102 10.64 17.57 -11.25
N HIS A 103 9.64 16.86 -10.72
CA HIS A 103 8.46 17.48 -10.10
C HIS A 103 8.48 17.46 -8.57
N GLY A 104 9.59 17.10 -7.94
CA GLY A 104 9.79 17.19 -6.49
C GLY A 104 8.97 16.17 -5.70
N PHE A 105 8.77 14.97 -6.25
CA PHE A 105 8.30 13.80 -5.50
C PHE A 105 9.47 13.11 -4.81
N ASP A 106 9.20 12.58 -3.62
CA ASP A 106 10.21 11.91 -2.81
C ASP A 106 10.42 10.46 -3.23
N GLN A 107 9.32 9.81 -3.69
CA GLN A 107 9.33 8.38 -3.99
C GLN A 107 8.50 8.02 -5.22
N VAL A 108 8.81 6.85 -5.78
CA VAL A 108 8.03 6.18 -6.84
C VAL A 108 7.56 4.82 -6.33
N LEU A 109 6.25 4.66 -6.23
CA LEU A 109 5.61 3.37 -5.98
C LEU A 109 5.58 2.56 -7.27
N VAL A 110 5.88 1.26 -7.21
CA VAL A 110 5.77 0.37 -8.37
C VAL A 110 4.92 -0.84 -8.00
N GLU A 111 3.71 -0.88 -8.53
CA GLU A 111 2.87 -2.09 -8.47
C GLU A 111 3.24 -3.06 -9.60
N GLY A 112 3.00 -4.35 -9.39
CA GLY A 112 3.29 -5.35 -10.42
C GLY A 112 4.77 -5.71 -10.56
N TRP A 113 5.63 -5.33 -9.62
CA TRP A 113 7.06 -5.53 -9.72
C TRP A 113 7.53 -6.99 -9.55
N ASN A 114 6.77 -7.78 -8.78
CA ASN A 114 7.10 -9.15 -8.38
C ASN A 114 6.21 -10.19 -9.06
N GLU A 115 6.67 -11.41 -9.14
CA GLU A 115 5.96 -12.54 -9.75
C GLU A 115 4.62 -12.84 -9.09
N GLY A 116 3.62 -13.30 -9.88
CA GLY A 116 2.35 -13.83 -9.39
C GLY A 116 1.08 -13.10 -9.83
N TRP A 117 1.20 -11.98 -10.53
CA TRP A 117 0.04 -11.16 -10.91
C TRP A 117 -0.83 -11.74 -12.04
N GLU A 118 -0.42 -12.81 -12.68
CA GLU A 118 -1.22 -13.52 -13.69
C GLU A 118 -2.43 -14.23 -13.09
N ASP A 119 -2.34 -14.59 -11.81
CA ASP A 119 -3.30 -15.49 -11.16
C ASP A 119 -3.60 -15.07 -9.71
N TRP A 120 -3.72 -13.77 -9.44
CA TRP A 120 -3.84 -13.25 -8.09
C TRP A 120 -5.28 -12.93 -7.68
N PHE A 121 -5.99 -12.15 -8.50
CA PHE A 121 -7.30 -11.60 -8.15
C PHE A 121 -8.42 -12.61 -8.34
N GLY A 122 -9.32 -12.70 -7.34
CA GLY A 122 -10.54 -13.51 -7.41
C GLY A 122 -10.33 -15.03 -7.35
N LYS A 123 -9.10 -15.49 -7.16
CA LYS A 123 -8.76 -16.92 -7.12
C LYS A 123 -8.74 -17.48 -5.69
N SER A 124 -8.77 -16.63 -4.68
CA SER A 124 -8.69 -17.03 -3.26
C SER A 124 -7.51 -17.97 -2.96
N LYS A 125 -6.34 -17.67 -3.53
CA LYS A 125 -5.11 -18.47 -3.37
C LYS A 125 -4.38 -18.10 -2.08
N ASP A 126 -3.94 -19.08 -1.31
CA ASP A 126 -3.18 -18.87 -0.07
C ASP A 126 -1.69 -18.53 -0.34
N TYR A 127 -1.15 -18.94 -1.47
CA TYR A 127 0.26 -18.68 -1.85
C TYR A 127 0.34 -17.98 -3.20
N VAL A 128 0.19 -16.65 -3.20
CA VAL A 128 0.22 -15.85 -4.44
C VAL A 128 1.56 -15.18 -4.65
N PHE A 129 2.10 -14.52 -3.62
CA PHE A 129 3.31 -13.70 -3.69
C PHE A 129 4.33 -14.15 -2.65
N ASP A 130 5.61 -14.04 -2.97
CA ASP A 130 6.73 -14.27 -2.03
C ASP A 130 7.40 -12.97 -1.56
N PHE A 131 7.04 -11.84 -2.17
CA PHE A 131 7.48 -10.48 -1.84
C PHE A 131 8.98 -10.22 -1.98
N VAL A 132 9.70 -11.07 -2.71
CA VAL A 132 11.16 -10.92 -2.91
C VAL A 132 11.63 -11.24 -4.33
N THR A 133 10.80 -11.91 -5.14
CA THR A 133 11.18 -12.32 -6.50
C THR A 133 10.61 -11.34 -7.53
N PRO A 134 11.43 -10.49 -8.16
CA PRO A 134 10.98 -9.58 -9.20
C PRO A 134 10.72 -10.33 -10.51
N TYR A 135 9.88 -9.75 -11.37
CA TYR A 135 9.77 -10.16 -12.76
C TYR A 135 11.09 -9.97 -13.52
N PRO A 136 11.33 -10.72 -14.62
CA PRO A 136 12.59 -10.67 -15.38
C PRO A 136 12.96 -9.28 -15.93
N ASP A 137 11.98 -8.43 -16.16
CA ASP A 137 12.14 -7.08 -16.69
C ASP A 137 12.18 -5.97 -15.61
N PHE A 138 12.23 -6.36 -14.30
CA PHE A 138 12.34 -5.45 -13.17
C PHE A 138 13.65 -5.68 -12.40
N ASP A 139 14.68 -4.92 -12.71
CA ASP A 139 15.97 -4.98 -11.99
C ASP A 139 15.95 -4.08 -10.74
N VAL A 140 15.68 -4.70 -9.60
CA VAL A 140 15.57 -4.03 -8.29
C VAL A 140 16.82 -3.20 -7.96
N LYS A 141 18.00 -3.76 -8.18
CA LYS A 141 19.27 -3.11 -7.80
C LYS A 141 19.59 -1.92 -8.70
N MET A 142 19.45 -2.13 -10.00
CA MET A 142 19.68 -1.08 -10.99
C MET A 142 18.70 0.09 -10.79
N LEU A 143 17.40 -0.20 -10.58
CA LEU A 143 16.38 0.82 -10.41
C LEU A 143 16.54 1.61 -9.11
N ASN A 144 16.88 0.95 -7.99
CA ASN A 144 17.19 1.66 -6.74
C ASN A 144 18.45 2.52 -6.86
N ALA A 145 19.49 2.04 -7.55
CA ALA A 145 20.68 2.84 -7.81
C ALA A 145 20.36 4.05 -8.69
N TYR A 146 19.54 3.86 -9.73
CA TYR A 146 19.09 4.94 -10.60
C TYR A 146 18.25 5.99 -9.84
N ALA A 147 17.27 5.56 -9.07
CA ALA A 147 16.46 6.46 -8.25
C ALA A 147 17.32 7.28 -7.28
N LYS A 148 18.25 6.62 -6.60
CA LYS A 148 19.22 7.28 -5.69
C LYS A 148 20.04 8.34 -6.42
N SER A 149 20.49 8.08 -7.65
CA SER A 149 21.26 9.05 -8.46
C SER A 149 20.46 10.30 -8.81
N LYS A 150 19.13 10.21 -8.81
CA LYS A 150 18.17 11.30 -9.06
C LYS A 150 17.64 11.97 -7.78
N GLY A 151 18.08 11.53 -6.60
CA GLY A 151 17.59 12.03 -5.32
C GLY A 151 16.19 11.52 -4.93
N VAL A 152 15.69 10.49 -5.60
CA VAL A 152 14.40 9.83 -5.38
C VAL A 152 14.61 8.45 -4.78
N LYS A 153 13.62 7.90 -4.09
CA LYS A 153 13.60 6.49 -3.67
C LYS A 153 12.47 5.73 -4.35
N LEU A 154 12.62 4.42 -4.43
CA LEU A 154 11.48 3.56 -4.72
C LEU A 154 10.69 3.28 -3.43
N MET A 155 9.38 3.21 -3.55
CA MET A 155 8.45 2.74 -2.52
C MET A 155 8.03 1.32 -2.86
N MET A 156 8.12 0.43 -1.90
CA MET A 156 7.76 -0.98 -2.09
C MET A 156 6.23 -1.14 -2.15
N HIS A 157 5.79 -2.10 -2.93
CA HIS A 157 4.40 -2.57 -2.95
C HIS A 157 4.32 -4.03 -2.52
N HIS A 158 3.56 -4.31 -1.48
CA HIS A 158 3.21 -5.64 -1.04
C HIS A 158 1.70 -5.83 -1.18
N GLU A 159 1.25 -6.26 -2.37
CA GLU A 159 -0.11 -6.79 -2.51
C GLU A 159 -0.16 -8.20 -1.94
N THR A 160 -1.10 -8.44 -1.07
CA THR A 160 -1.24 -9.76 -0.41
C THR A 160 -2.31 -10.64 -1.05
N SER A 161 -3.14 -10.08 -1.94
CA SER A 161 -4.37 -10.72 -2.45
C SER A 161 -5.24 -11.26 -1.29
N SER A 162 -5.25 -10.51 -0.19
CA SER A 162 -5.90 -10.85 1.08
C SER A 162 -5.44 -12.15 1.73
N SER A 163 -4.37 -12.79 1.24
CA SER A 163 -3.76 -13.97 1.89
C SER A 163 -2.82 -13.56 3.00
N VAL A 164 -3.41 -13.26 4.16
CA VAL A 164 -2.71 -12.73 5.33
C VAL A 164 -1.71 -13.72 5.90
N ARG A 165 -2.06 -15.01 5.98
CA ARG A 165 -1.13 -16.04 6.45
C ARG A 165 0.09 -16.15 5.56
N ASN A 166 -0.08 -16.03 4.25
CA ASN A 166 1.04 -16.01 3.32
C ASN A 166 1.93 -14.81 3.57
N TYR A 167 1.34 -13.62 3.77
CA TYR A 167 2.11 -12.42 4.07
C TYR A 167 2.89 -12.55 5.37
N GLU A 168 2.26 -13.00 6.45
CA GLU A 168 2.92 -13.17 7.76
C GLU A 168 4.07 -14.18 7.71
N ARG A 169 3.99 -15.24 6.89
CA ARG A 169 5.09 -16.20 6.69
C ARG A 169 6.31 -15.59 6.03
N HIS A 170 6.10 -14.58 5.17
CA HIS A 170 7.15 -13.96 4.36
C HIS A 170 7.61 -12.60 4.88
N ILE A 171 6.91 -12.00 5.83
CA ILE A 171 7.06 -10.59 6.20
C ILE A 171 8.48 -10.23 6.65
N ASP A 172 9.16 -11.09 7.41
CA ASP A 172 10.54 -10.88 7.82
C ASP A 172 11.49 -10.88 6.63
N LYS A 173 11.35 -11.86 5.73
CA LYS A 173 12.15 -11.97 4.50
C LYS A 173 11.87 -10.78 3.58
N ALA A 174 10.60 -10.38 3.45
CA ALA A 174 10.18 -9.26 2.62
C ALA A 174 10.73 -7.92 3.13
N TYR A 175 10.66 -7.67 4.44
CA TYR A 175 11.21 -6.45 5.01
C TYR A 175 12.74 -6.42 5.00
N GLN A 176 13.40 -7.57 5.20
CA GLN A 176 14.85 -7.66 5.02
C GLN A 176 15.26 -7.36 3.58
N PHE A 177 14.54 -7.92 2.59
CA PHE A 177 14.74 -7.61 1.18
C PHE A 177 14.61 -6.11 0.88
N MET A 178 13.64 -5.45 1.48
CA MET A 178 13.47 -4.00 1.36
C MET A 178 14.70 -3.25 1.88
N VAL A 179 15.16 -3.58 3.08
CA VAL A 179 16.35 -2.94 3.70
C VAL A 179 17.58 -3.15 2.84
N ASP A 180 17.82 -4.37 2.39
CA ASP A 180 18.98 -4.75 1.56
C ASP A 180 19.02 -4.00 0.22
N ASN A 181 17.87 -3.59 -0.30
CA ASN A 181 17.71 -2.86 -1.55
C ASN A 181 17.42 -1.36 -1.39
N GLY A 182 17.46 -0.83 -0.15
CA GLY A 182 17.36 0.61 0.11
C GLY A 182 15.95 1.20 0.17
N TYR A 183 14.91 0.37 0.22
CA TYR A 183 13.54 0.80 0.49
C TYR A 183 13.36 1.17 1.96
N ASN A 184 12.52 2.17 2.23
CA ASN A 184 12.17 2.61 3.58
C ASN A 184 10.67 2.85 3.78
N ALA A 185 9.87 2.55 2.78
CA ALA A 185 8.43 2.65 2.86
C ALA A 185 7.76 1.56 2.02
N VAL A 186 6.62 1.08 2.48
CA VAL A 186 5.80 0.06 1.81
C VAL A 186 4.35 0.50 1.74
N LYS A 187 3.73 0.31 0.56
CA LYS A 187 2.29 0.22 0.40
C LYS A 187 1.91 -1.25 0.57
N SER A 188 1.10 -1.57 1.57
CA SER A 188 0.57 -2.92 1.77
C SER A 188 -0.90 -2.98 1.36
N GLY A 189 -1.27 -3.91 0.46
CA GLY A 189 -2.61 -4.10 -0.06
C GLY A 189 -3.23 -5.43 0.35
N TYR A 190 -4.57 -5.46 0.45
CA TYR A 190 -5.35 -6.63 0.86
C TYR A 190 -6.60 -6.75 -0.01
N VAL A 191 -6.40 -6.79 -1.32
CA VAL A 191 -7.49 -6.84 -2.30
C VAL A 191 -8.15 -8.21 -2.31
N GLY A 192 -9.48 -8.25 -2.21
CA GLY A 192 -10.27 -9.47 -2.23
C GLY A 192 -10.76 -9.93 -0.87
N ASP A 193 -11.29 -11.15 -0.82
CA ASP A 193 -11.77 -11.75 0.42
C ASP A 193 -10.62 -12.28 1.27
N ILE A 194 -10.70 -12.03 2.58
CA ILE A 194 -9.64 -12.44 3.50
C ILE A 194 -9.46 -13.97 3.52
N ILE A 195 -8.20 -14.38 3.49
CA ILE A 195 -7.76 -15.74 3.76
C ILE A 195 -6.96 -15.72 5.08
N PRO A 196 -7.43 -16.45 6.11
CA PRO A 196 -8.36 -17.57 6.07
C PRO A 196 -9.84 -17.16 5.91
N ARG A 197 -10.63 -18.03 5.28
CA ARG A 197 -12.07 -17.82 5.10
C ARG A 197 -12.77 -17.68 6.44
N GLY A 198 -13.76 -16.79 6.49
CA GLY A 198 -14.52 -16.46 7.69
C GLY A 198 -13.99 -15.24 8.43
N GLU A 199 -12.80 -14.77 8.10
CA GLU A 199 -12.28 -13.48 8.57
C GLU A 199 -12.66 -12.35 7.62
N HIS A 200 -12.72 -11.14 8.13
CA HIS A 200 -13.13 -9.94 7.40
C HIS A 200 -12.16 -8.79 7.65
N HIS A 201 -12.00 -7.88 6.68
CA HIS A 201 -11.10 -6.71 6.76
C HIS A 201 -11.28 -5.89 8.04
N TYR A 202 -12.51 -5.77 8.53
CA TYR A 202 -12.84 -4.99 9.74
C TYR A 202 -13.01 -5.86 10.99
N GLY A 203 -12.69 -7.15 10.90
CA GLY A 203 -12.73 -8.08 12.02
C GLY A 203 -11.57 -7.88 13.00
N GLN A 204 -11.73 -8.37 14.23
CA GLN A 204 -10.69 -8.27 15.26
C GLN A 204 -9.38 -8.95 14.83
N TRP A 205 -9.48 -10.07 14.12
CA TRP A 205 -8.33 -10.83 13.64
C TRP A 205 -7.47 -9.97 12.69
N MET A 206 -8.12 -9.29 11.73
CA MET A 206 -7.42 -8.39 10.81
C MET A 206 -6.88 -7.15 11.50
N ASN A 207 -7.60 -6.58 12.47
CA ASN A 207 -7.06 -5.47 13.27
C ASN A 207 -5.76 -5.85 13.97
N ASN A 208 -5.69 -7.07 14.50
CA ASN A 208 -4.46 -7.59 15.12
C ASN A 208 -3.34 -7.74 14.08
N HIS A 209 -3.66 -8.22 12.88
CA HIS A 209 -2.70 -8.33 11.79
C HIS A 209 -2.16 -6.96 11.35
N TYR A 210 -3.02 -5.98 11.10
CA TYR A 210 -2.57 -4.63 10.70
C TYR A 210 -1.62 -4.03 11.73
N LEU A 211 -1.96 -4.16 13.01
CA LEU A 211 -1.09 -3.70 14.08
C LEU A 211 0.23 -4.47 14.12
N TYR A 212 0.19 -5.79 13.94
CA TYR A 212 1.38 -6.63 13.85
C TYR A 212 2.29 -6.19 12.71
N ALA A 213 1.75 -6.02 11.50
CA ALA A 213 2.53 -5.61 10.33
C ALA A 213 3.19 -4.24 10.51
N VAL A 214 2.48 -3.26 11.10
CA VAL A 214 3.01 -1.93 11.38
C VAL A 214 4.16 -1.98 12.40
N LYS A 215 3.99 -2.73 13.49
CA LYS A 215 5.04 -2.91 14.51
C LYS A 215 6.25 -3.64 13.93
N LYS A 216 6.01 -4.68 13.15
CA LYS A 216 7.07 -5.44 12.48
C LYS A 216 7.86 -4.57 11.51
N ALA A 217 7.18 -3.72 10.73
CA ALA A 217 7.84 -2.76 9.84
C ALA A 217 8.77 -1.80 10.60
N ALA A 218 8.39 -1.38 11.81
CA ALA A 218 9.22 -0.51 12.65
C ALA A 218 10.54 -1.18 13.07
N ASP A 219 10.56 -2.50 13.30
CA ASP A 219 11.79 -3.24 13.61
C ASP A 219 12.83 -3.11 12.48
N TYR A 220 12.36 -2.90 11.25
CA TYR A 220 13.17 -2.69 10.05
C TYR A 220 13.28 -1.21 9.63
N LYS A 221 12.77 -0.27 10.43
CA LYS A 221 12.68 1.16 10.12
C LYS A 221 11.97 1.46 8.79
N ILE A 222 10.85 0.76 8.56
CA ILE A 222 10.00 0.90 7.38
C ILE A 222 8.71 1.64 7.75
N CYS A 223 8.38 2.66 6.96
CA CYS A 223 7.10 3.36 7.02
C CYS A 223 6.03 2.57 6.24
N VAL A 224 4.79 2.59 6.74
CA VAL A 224 3.67 1.83 6.16
C VAL A 224 2.58 2.77 5.67
N ASN A 225 2.13 2.57 4.43
CA ASN A 225 0.88 3.06 3.89
C ASN A 225 -0.06 1.85 3.74
N GLY A 226 -0.99 1.68 4.68
CA GLY A 226 -1.92 0.55 4.72
C GLY A 226 -3.12 0.78 3.80
N HIS A 227 -3.32 -0.11 2.82
CA HIS A 227 -4.50 -0.13 1.94
C HIS A 227 -5.49 -1.20 2.38
N GLU A 228 -6.78 -1.03 2.05
CA GLU A 228 -7.92 -1.86 2.48
C GLU A 228 -7.98 -2.10 4.00
N ALA A 229 -7.18 -1.36 4.76
CA ALA A 229 -7.14 -1.44 6.21
C ALA A 229 -8.37 -0.79 6.85
N VAL A 230 -8.53 -1.00 8.15
CA VAL A 230 -9.60 -0.35 8.91
C VAL A 230 -9.44 1.16 8.92
N ARG A 231 -10.54 1.86 9.18
CA ARG A 231 -10.53 3.33 9.32
C ARG A 231 -9.50 3.77 10.36
N PRO A 232 -8.86 4.94 10.18
CA PRO A 232 -7.94 5.48 11.13
C PRO A 232 -8.55 5.60 12.54
N THR A 233 -7.87 5.01 13.50
CA THR A 233 -8.26 5.03 14.92
C THR A 233 -7.28 5.82 15.79
N GLY A 234 -6.39 6.59 15.15
CA GLY A 234 -5.35 7.35 15.82
C GLY A 234 -4.11 6.54 16.18
N LEU A 235 -3.98 5.31 15.70
CA LEU A 235 -2.82 4.44 15.94
C LEU A 235 -1.49 5.07 15.51
N CYS A 236 -1.50 6.00 14.55
CA CYS A 236 -0.32 6.74 14.12
C CYS A 236 0.29 7.63 15.21
N ARG A 237 -0.43 7.92 16.31
CA ARG A 237 0.15 8.57 17.49
C ARG A 237 1.12 7.64 18.21
N THR A 238 0.73 6.38 18.40
CA THR A 238 1.55 5.37 19.10
C THR A 238 2.60 4.77 18.18
N PHE A 239 2.23 4.54 16.93
CA PHE A 239 3.08 3.94 15.88
C PHE A 239 3.19 4.88 14.68
N PRO A 240 4.01 5.94 14.78
CA PRO A 240 4.08 6.99 13.74
C PRO A 240 4.66 6.55 12.41
N ASN A 241 5.20 5.34 12.29
CA ASN A 241 5.56 4.74 11.02
C ASN A 241 4.34 4.30 10.17
N LEU A 242 3.15 4.27 10.74
CA LEU A 242 1.90 4.23 9.98
C LEU A 242 1.63 5.62 9.42
N ILE A 243 2.21 5.92 8.25
CA ILE A 243 2.20 7.25 7.63
C ILE A 243 1.00 7.49 6.70
N GLY A 244 0.34 6.45 6.27
CA GLY A 244 -0.82 6.50 5.40
C GLY A 244 -1.79 5.36 5.68
N ASN A 245 -3.07 5.62 5.43
CA ASN A 245 -4.12 4.63 5.58
C ASN A 245 -5.23 4.95 4.56
N GLU A 246 -5.44 4.04 3.61
CA GLU A 246 -6.59 4.12 2.73
C GLU A 246 -7.82 3.58 3.45
N SER A 247 -8.80 4.44 3.68
CA SER A 247 -10.03 4.08 4.41
C SER A 247 -11.31 4.48 3.68
N ALA A 248 -11.18 4.93 2.45
CA ALA A 248 -12.29 5.30 1.57
C ALA A 248 -12.05 4.82 0.14
N ARG A 249 -13.12 4.60 -0.60
CA ARG A 249 -13.03 4.29 -2.03
C ARG A 249 -12.41 5.47 -2.79
N GLY A 250 -11.37 5.18 -3.56
CA GLY A 250 -10.70 6.17 -4.39
C GLY A 250 -11.35 6.37 -5.77
N THR A 251 -10.82 7.32 -6.54
CA THR A 251 -11.26 7.63 -7.92
C THR A 251 -11.07 6.47 -8.90
N GLU A 252 -10.28 5.48 -8.56
CA GLU A 252 -10.09 4.26 -9.35
C GLU A 252 -11.41 3.53 -9.66
N TYR A 253 -12.38 3.63 -8.74
CA TYR A 253 -13.69 3.02 -8.92
C TYR A 253 -14.50 3.63 -10.07
N GLU A 254 -14.14 4.81 -10.54
CA GLU A 254 -14.74 5.39 -11.76
C GLU A 254 -14.26 4.69 -13.03
N ALA A 255 -13.03 4.14 -13.01
CA ALA A 255 -12.49 3.36 -14.13
C ALA A 255 -13.16 1.99 -14.29
N PHE A 256 -13.78 1.46 -13.25
CA PHE A 256 -14.45 0.15 -13.28
C PHE A 256 -15.90 0.17 -13.77
N GLY A 257 -16.37 1.29 -14.32
CA GLY A 257 -17.66 1.37 -15.01
C GLY A 257 -18.87 1.40 -14.07
N GLY A 258 -18.88 2.23 -13.08
CA GLY A 258 -20.02 2.47 -12.21
C GLY A 258 -20.84 3.68 -12.63
N SER A 259 -22.19 3.59 -12.53
CA SER A 259 -23.10 4.70 -12.82
C SER A 259 -23.21 5.72 -11.67
N LYS A 260 -22.48 5.56 -10.59
CA LYS A 260 -22.58 6.42 -9.40
C LYS A 260 -21.19 6.88 -8.95
N PRO A 261 -20.94 8.18 -8.89
CA PRO A 261 -19.75 8.71 -8.26
C PRO A 261 -19.75 8.37 -6.76
N PHE A 262 -18.63 7.86 -6.24
CA PHE A 262 -18.57 7.35 -4.88
C PHE A 262 -18.10 8.35 -3.83
N HIS A 263 -17.44 9.44 -4.24
CA HIS A 263 -16.70 10.30 -3.29
C HIS A 263 -16.60 11.75 -3.75
N THR A 264 -17.39 12.11 -4.74
CA THR A 264 -17.41 13.46 -5.31
C THR A 264 -17.59 14.54 -4.24
N CYS A 265 -18.40 14.29 -3.21
CA CYS A 265 -18.62 15.25 -2.15
C CYS A 265 -17.34 15.63 -1.36
N LEU A 266 -16.44 14.71 -1.12
CA LEU A 266 -15.18 15.01 -0.41
C LEU A 266 -14.24 15.87 -1.24
N LEU A 267 -14.19 15.65 -2.55
CA LEU A 267 -13.35 16.42 -3.46
C LEU A 267 -13.92 17.83 -3.73
N TYR A 268 -15.25 17.95 -3.84
CA TYR A 268 -15.90 19.22 -4.12
C TYR A 268 -16.09 20.11 -2.89
N THR A 269 -16.14 19.53 -1.69
CA THR A 269 -16.32 20.27 -0.46
C THR A 269 -15.04 20.58 0.29
N SER A 270 -13.91 19.99 -0.08
CA SER A 270 -12.61 20.36 0.48
C SER A 270 -12.15 21.67 -0.14
N PRO A 271 -11.84 22.71 0.66
CA PRO A 271 -11.31 23.95 0.13
C PRO A 271 -10.02 23.66 -0.64
N SER A 272 -10.00 24.00 -1.92
CA SER A 272 -8.80 23.94 -2.74
C SER A 272 -8.15 25.32 -2.76
N PRO A 273 -6.81 25.41 -2.84
CA PRO A 273 -6.14 26.69 -3.10
C PRO A 273 -6.59 27.39 -4.39
N ARG A 274 -7.25 26.66 -5.29
CA ARG A 274 -7.85 27.20 -6.52
C ARG A 274 -9.21 27.83 -6.31
N ASP A 275 -9.92 27.49 -5.23
CA ASP A 275 -11.27 28.03 -4.96
C ASP A 275 -11.22 29.51 -4.60
N GLY A 276 -10.09 30.00 -4.08
CA GLY A 276 -9.84 31.41 -3.82
C GLY A 276 -9.50 32.27 -5.06
N LEU A 277 -9.35 31.65 -6.23
CA LEU A 277 -9.04 32.36 -7.49
C LEU A 277 -10.28 32.57 -8.38
N LEU A 278 -11.44 32.10 -7.95
CA LEU A 278 -12.71 32.22 -8.66
C LEU A 278 -13.70 33.19 -8.00
N SER A 279 -13.26 33.94 -6.97
CA SER A 279 -14.03 35.00 -6.31
C SER A 279 -13.57 36.39 -6.75
#